data_40d08453e752aaafd45eb6c487c90e64
#
_entry.id   40d08453e752aaafd45eb6c487c90e64
#
_cell.length_a   1.000
_cell.length_b   1.000
_cell.length_c   1.000
_cell.angle_alpha   90.00
_cell.angle_beta   90.00
_cell.angle_gamma   90.00
#
_symmetry.space_group_name_H-M   'P 1'
#
loop_
_entity.id
_entity.type
_entity.pdbx_description
1 polymer ?
#
loop_
_entity_poly.entity_id
_entity_poly.type
_entity_poly.pdbx_seq_one_letter_code
_entity_poly.pdbx_strand_id
1 'polypeptide(L)'
;MNILFHCPTKFDLNSISNSKLGGIETLNLELCNNLSTKDYNIYLSTICKKVIKRNNLTNLPISKLKKENHNYNFDYIVSSNDPNIFNFFKNSKKILWMHNTLAIEKALRKKKLLSILKNKITAVFVSKYLERKTSNLYFFNK
;
A
#
# COMPACT_ATOMS: atom_id res chain seq x y z
N MET A 1 7.85 15.74 2.41
CA MET A 1 7.07 14.62 2.98
C MET A 1 7.22 13.40 2.09
N ASN A 2 7.56 12.24 2.68
CA ASN A 2 7.79 10.97 1.97
C ASN A 2 6.57 10.05 2.15
N ILE A 3 5.95 9.64 1.06
CA ILE A 3 4.75 8.77 1.10
C ILE A 3 5.02 7.49 0.30
N LEU A 4 4.82 6.35 0.93
CA LEU A 4 4.88 5.04 0.28
C LEU A 4 3.47 4.56 -0.06
N PHE A 5 3.23 4.27 -1.33
CA PHE A 5 2.10 3.48 -1.80
C PHE A 5 2.57 2.05 -2.05
N HIS A 6 1.98 1.08 -1.35
CA HIS A 6 2.30 -0.33 -1.48
C HIS A 6 1.15 -1.07 -2.17
N CYS A 7 1.40 -1.54 -3.39
CA CYS A 7 0.46 -2.33 -4.18
C CYS A 7 1.15 -3.64 -4.62
N PRO A 8 0.91 -4.77 -3.93
CA PRO A 8 1.65 -6.01 -4.15
C PRO A 8 1.17 -6.79 -5.38
N THR A 9 1.07 -6.09 -6.51
CA THR A 9 0.69 -6.62 -7.81
C THR A 9 1.79 -6.39 -8.84
N LYS A 10 1.72 -7.11 -9.96
CA LYS A 10 2.77 -7.10 -10.99
C LYS A 10 2.54 -6.00 -12.00
N PHE A 11 3.17 -4.85 -11.82
CA PHE A 11 3.23 -3.74 -12.76
C PHE A 11 4.38 -2.78 -12.39
N ASP A 12 4.67 -1.83 -13.26
CA ASP A 12 5.60 -0.73 -13.03
C ASP A 12 5.13 0.56 -13.74
N LEU A 13 5.90 1.65 -13.60
CA LEU A 13 5.57 2.94 -14.22
C LEU A 13 5.58 2.90 -15.76
N ASN A 14 6.21 1.90 -16.40
CA ASN A 14 6.23 1.74 -17.84
C ASN A 14 5.04 0.90 -18.32
N SER A 15 4.32 0.23 -17.42
CA SER A 15 3.18 -0.64 -17.79
C SER A 15 1.93 0.15 -18.21
N ILE A 16 1.93 1.48 -18.04
CA ILE A 16 0.80 2.36 -18.35
C ILE A 16 0.43 2.29 -19.84
N SER A 17 1.41 2.09 -20.73
CA SER A 17 1.20 2.10 -22.19
C SER A 17 0.89 0.75 -22.80
N ASN A 18 1.18 -0.36 -22.11
CA ASN A 18 1.28 -1.68 -22.75
C ASN A 18 0.51 -2.82 -22.06
N SER A 19 -0.17 -2.59 -20.96
CA SER A 19 -0.88 -3.67 -20.25
C SER A 19 -2.28 -3.23 -19.79
N LYS A 20 -3.22 -4.17 -19.84
CA LYS A 20 -4.52 -4.00 -19.18
C LYS A 20 -4.28 -4.05 -17.67
N LEU A 21 -4.13 -2.89 -17.05
CA LEU A 21 -4.05 -2.77 -15.60
C LEU A 21 -5.42 -3.04 -14.98
N GLY A 22 -5.43 -3.69 -13.84
CA GLY A 22 -6.64 -3.81 -13.02
C GLY A 22 -7.00 -2.48 -12.33
N GLY A 23 -8.21 -2.40 -11.77
CA GLY A 23 -8.68 -1.17 -11.14
C GLY A 23 -7.82 -0.69 -9.97
N ILE A 24 -7.26 -1.61 -9.16
CA ILE A 24 -6.39 -1.27 -8.02
C ILE A 24 -5.07 -0.68 -8.51
N GLU A 25 -4.47 -1.27 -9.53
CA GLU A 25 -3.23 -0.82 -10.15
C GLU A 25 -3.39 0.57 -10.74
N THR A 26 -4.46 0.78 -11.53
CA THR A 26 -4.80 2.06 -12.15
C THR A 26 -4.96 3.16 -11.09
N LEU A 27 -5.77 2.89 -10.06
CA LEU A 27 -5.99 3.86 -8.97
C LEU A 27 -4.69 4.23 -8.24
N ASN A 28 -3.83 3.24 -7.94
CA ASN A 28 -2.54 3.52 -7.30
C ASN A 28 -1.65 4.38 -8.19
N LEU A 29 -1.58 4.08 -9.50
CA LEU A 29 -0.78 4.87 -10.46
C LEU A 29 -1.29 6.29 -10.60
N GLU A 30 -2.59 6.48 -10.80
CA GLU A 30 -3.20 7.81 -10.94
C GLU A 30 -2.97 8.65 -9.69
N LEU A 31 -3.19 8.08 -8.51
CA LEU A 31 -2.98 8.78 -7.24
C LEU A 31 -1.51 9.15 -7.05
N CYS A 32 -0.58 8.24 -7.33
CA CYS A 32 0.86 8.51 -7.25
C CYS A 32 1.29 9.59 -8.23
N ASN A 33 0.82 9.54 -9.48
CA ASN A 33 1.13 10.56 -10.49
C ASN A 33 0.60 11.95 -10.04
N ASN A 34 -0.65 12.04 -9.61
CA ASN A 34 -1.26 13.30 -9.17
C ASN A 34 -0.55 13.88 -7.94
N LEU A 35 -0.15 13.05 -6.98
CA LEU A 35 0.57 13.52 -5.80
C LEU A 35 2.03 13.90 -6.10
N SER A 36 2.67 13.26 -7.08
CA SER A 36 4.04 13.58 -7.47
C SER A 36 4.21 14.93 -8.17
N THR A 37 3.11 15.54 -8.63
CA THR A 37 3.12 16.92 -9.15
C THR A 37 3.15 17.98 -8.05
N LYS A 38 2.99 17.55 -6.79
CA LYS A 38 3.07 18.39 -5.60
C LYS A 38 4.43 18.19 -4.93
N ASP A 39 4.75 18.95 -3.90
CA ASP A 39 6.03 18.88 -3.17
C ASP A 39 6.15 17.64 -2.26
N TYR A 40 5.72 16.48 -2.76
CA TYR A 40 5.83 15.20 -2.07
C TYR A 40 6.77 14.26 -2.81
N ASN A 41 7.61 13.56 -2.06
CA ASN A 41 8.37 12.44 -2.60
C ASN A 41 7.49 11.18 -2.52
N ILE A 42 7.05 10.70 -3.66
CA ILE A 42 6.15 9.56 -3.77
C ILE A 42 6.95 8.31 -4.13
N TYR A 43 6.71 7.26 -3.37
CA TYR A 43 7.27 5.94 -3.61
C TYR A 43 6.13 4.97 -3.88
N LEU A 44 6.24 4.22 -4.98
CA LEU A 44 5.30 3.17 -5.35
C LEU A 44 6.00 1.82 -5.28
N SER A 45 5.56 0.94 -4.39
CA SER A 45 6.14 -0.39 -4.22
C SER A 45 5.28 -1.46 -4.87
N THR A 46 5.83 -2.15 -5.88
CA THR A 46 5.13 -3.15 -6.70
C THR A 46 6.00 -4.39 -6.94
N ILE A 47 5.42 -5.44 -7.54
CA ILE A 47 6.19 -6.59 -8.04
C ILE A 47 6.79 -6.21 -9.40
N CYS A 48 7.88 -5.48 -9.38
CA CYS A 48 8.65 -5.09 -10.57
C CYS A 48 10.11 -5.55 -10.48
N LYS A 49 10.85 -5.49 -11.59
CA LYS A 49 12.22 -6.00 -11.65
C LYS A 49 13.27 -4.97 -11.25
N LYS A 50 13.04 -3.69 -11.53
CA LYS A 50 14.00 -2.62 -11.36
C LYS A 50 13.36 -1.36 -10.74
N VAL A 51 14.20 -0.51 -10.16
CA VAL A 51 13.79 0.83 -9.71
C VAL A 51 13.59 1.72 -10.94
N ILE A 52 12.48 2.44 -10.98
CA ILE A 52 12.19 3.43 -12.03
C ILE A 52 11.87 4.75 -11.32
N LYS A 53 12.55 5.81 -11.72
CA LYS A 53 12.33 7.15 -11.18
C LYS A 53 11.84 8.10 -12.26
N ARG A 54 10.79 8.86 -11.96
CA ARG A 54 10.25 9.95 -12.79
C ARG A 54 9.89 11.12 -11.87
N ASN A 55 10.61 12.23 -12.02
CA ASN A 55 10.43 13.40 -11.13
C ASN A 55 10.43 12.99 -9.64
N ASN A 56 9.37 13.33 -8.92
CA ASN A 56 9.17 13.02 -7.50
C ASN A 56 8.55 11.63 -7.24
N LEU A 57 8.36 10.81 -8.28
CA LEU A 57 7.79 9.46 -8.19
C LEU A 57 8.87 8.40 -8.42
N THR A 58 9.05 7.54 -7.43
CA THR A 58 10.00 6.40 -7.49
C THR A 58 9.25 5.08 -7.36
N ASN A 59 9.29 4.23 -8.37
CA ASN A 59 8.78 2.86 -8.30
C ASN A 59 9.88 1.92 -7.79
N LEU A 60 9.58 1.19 -6.73
CA LEU A 60 10.50 0.30 -6.03
C LEU A 60 10.04 -1.17 -6.12
N PRO A 61 10.93 -2.11 -6.45
CA PRO A 61 10.65 -3.52 -6.24
C PRO A 61 10.37 -3.84 -4.76
N ILE A 62 9.31 -4.58 -4.47
CA ILE A 62 8.96 -4.98 -3.09
C ILE A 62 10.11 -5.73 -2.42
N SER A 63 10.81 -6.59 -3.16
CA SER A 63 11.96 -7.34 -2.64
C SER A 63 13.08 -6.42 -2.16
N LYS A 64 13.40 -5.38 -2.95
CA LYS A 64 14.40 -4.37 -2.60
C LYS A 64 13.95 -3.56 -1.39
N LEU A 65 12.71 -3.07 -1.40
CA LEU A 65 12.15 -2.29 -0.29
C LEU A 65 12.21 -3.05 1.05
N LYS A 66 11.88 -4.35 1.05
CA LYS A 66 11.93 -5.18 2.27
C LYS A 66 13.36 -5.47 2.73
N LYS A 67 14.28 -5.68 1.81
CA LYS A 67 15.71 -5.94 2.11
C LYS A 67 16.41 -4.71 2.67
N GLU A 68 16.10 -3.55 2.12
CA GLU A 68 16.77 -2.28 2.41
C GLU A 68 15.87 -1.32 3.20
N ASN A 69 14.90 -1.83 3.96
CA ASN A 69 13.90 -1.02 4.66
C ASN A 69 14.50 0.04 5.60
N HIS A 70 15.68 -0.22 6.16
CA HIS A 70 16.40 0.72 7.03
C HIS A 70 16.91 1.99 6.30
N ASN A 71 17.02 1.94 4.97
CA ASN A 71 17.41 3.08 4.13
C ASN A 71 16.26 4.03 3.82
N TYR A 72 15.03 3.65 4.19
CA TYR A 72 13.83 4.42 3.87
C TYR A 72 13.12 4.91 5.13
N ASN A 73 12.78 6.18 5.13
CA ASN A 73 11.96 6.80 6.16
C ASN A 73 10.72 7.41 5.49
N PHE A 74 9.54 6.85 5.80
CA PHE A 74 8.27 7.31 5.27
C PHE A 74 7.43 7.96 6.37
N ASP A 75 6.87 9.13 6.07
CA ASP A 75 5.90 9.79 6.94
C ASP A 75 4.56 9.02 6.92
N TYR A 76 4.16 8.56 5.72
CA TYR A 76 2.94 7.79 5.52
C TYR A 76 3.20 6.54 4.68
N ILE A 77 2.49 5.48 5.02
CA ILE A 77 2.41 4.25 4.22
C ILE A 77 0.96 3.95 3.94
N VAL A 78 0.58 3.97 2.66
CA VAL A 78 -0.73 3.56 2.16
C VAL A 78 -0.58 2.20 1.51
N SER A 79 -1.21 1.18 2.06
CA SER A 79 -1.11 -0.18 1.54
C SER A 79 -2.44 -0.68 1.00
N SER A 80 -2.45 -1.08 -0.27
CA SER A 80 -3.61 -1.69 -0.94
C SER A 80 -3.73 -3.16 -0.56
N ASN A 81 -4.68 -3.49 0.31
CA ASN A 81 -5.02 -4.85 0.76
C ASN A 81 -3.88 -5.67 1.40
N ASP A 82 -2.70 -5.12 1.70
CA ASP A 82 -1.60 -5.88 2.33
C ASP A 82 -1.07 -5.20 3.60
N PRO A 83 -1.52 -5.61 4.79
CA PRO A 83 -1.05 -5.04 6.05
C PRO A 83 0.37 -5.49 6.43
N ASN A 84 0.96 -6.50 5.77
CA ASN A 84 2.26 -7.05 6.19
C ASN A 84 3.41 -6.06 6.00
N ILE A 85 3.28 -5.10 5.07
CA ILE A 85 4.30 -4.08 4.82
C ILE A 85 4.55 -3.21 6.07
N PHE A 86 3.53 -3.00 6.90
CA PHE A 86 3.63 -2.16 8.09
C PHE A 86 4.60 -2.68 9.15
N ASN A 87 4.92 -3.97 9.14
CA ASN A 87 5.87 -4.58 10.08
C ASN A 87 7.31 -4.12 9.84
N PHE A 88 7.61 -3.60 8.65
CA PHE A 88 8.95 -3.14 8.28
C PHE A 88 9.20 -1.68 8.67
N PHE A 89 8.14 -0.89 8.95
CA PHE A 89 8.22 0.55 9.17
C PHE A 89 7.45 0.94 10.43
N LYS A 90 8.16 1.06 11.56
CA LYS A 90 7.50 1.28 12.87
C LYS A 90 6.96 2.69 13.05
N ASN A 91 7.69 3.70 12.57
CA ASN A 91 7.45 5.11 12.88
C ASN A 91 6.53 5.84 11.89
N SER A 92 6.11 5.18 10.83
CA SER A 92 5.22 5.76 9.81
C SER A 92 3.77 5.75 10.25
N LYS A 93 2.98 6.72 9.79
CA LYS A 93 1.51 6.66 9.84
C LYS A 93 1.03 5.63 8.81
N LYS A 94 0.15 4.72 9.23
CA LYS A 94 -0.22 3.51 8.48
C LYS A 94 -1.67 3.57 8.05
N ILE A 95 -1.90 3.51 6.73
CA ILE A 95 -3.22 3.52 6.12
C ILE A 95 -3.39 2.22 5.33
N LEU A 96 -4.36 1.40 5.73
CA LEU A 96 -4.76 0.22 4.97
C LEU A 96 -5.92 0.59 4.05
N TRP A 97 -5.64 0.68 2.76
CA TRP A 97 -6.63 0.96 1.74
C TRP A 97 -7.26 -0.35 1.26
N MET A 98 -8.50 -0.58 1.70
CA MET A 98 -9.19 -1.84 1.49
C MET A 98 -10.09 -1.77 0.27
N HIS A 99 -9.76 -2.58 -0.73
CA HIS A 99 -10.53 -2.77 -1.96
C HIS A 99 -11.41 -4.03 -1.90
N ASN A 100 -11.08 -4.99 -1.01
CA ASN A 100 -11.83 -6.22 -0.79
C ASN A 100 -11.54 -6.81 0.60
N THR A 101 -12.27 -7.86 0.98
CA THR A 101 -12.11 -8.55 2.28
C THR A 101 -10.92 -9.52 2.33
N LEU A 102 -10.32 -9.85 1.19
CA LEU A 102 -9.32 -10.92 1.07
C LEU A 102 -8.09 -10.72 1.95
N ALA A 103 -7.66 -9.48 2.15
CA ALA A 103 -6.50 -9.18 2.98
C ALA A 103 -6.72 -9.62 4.43
N ILE A 104 -7.90 -9.32 4.96
CA ILE A 104 -8.28 -9.65 6.33
C ILE A 104 -8.54 -11.15 6.46
N GLU A 105 -9.26 -11.74 5.51
CA GLU A 105 -9.51 -13.19 5.48
C GLU A 105 -8.20 -13.99 5.43
N LYS A 106 -7.23 -13.54 4.64
CA LYS A 106 -5.88 -14.13 4.61
C LYS A 106 -5.13 -13.93 5.93
N ALA A 107 -5.24 -12.75 6.55
CA ALA A 107 -4.59 -12.48 7.83
C ALA A 107 -5.17 -13.34 8.96
N LEU A 108 -6.49 -13.56 8.98
CA LEU A 108 -7.16 -14.47 9.90
C LEU A 108 -6.69 -15.90 9.73
N ARG A 109 -6.78 -16.43 8.51
CA ARG A 109 -6.35 -17.82 8.21
C ARG A 109 -4.89 -18.07 8.62
N LYS A 110 -4.02 -17.05 8.48
CA LYS A 110 -2.60 -17.14 8.84
C LYS A 110 -2.30 -16.76 10.28
N LYS A 111 -3.31 -16.58 11.15
CA LYS A 111 -3.15 -16.14 12.56
C LYS A 111 -2.32 -14.85 12.71
N LYS A 112 -2.30 -13.97 11.71
CA LYS A 112 -1.52 -12.72 11.68
C LYS A 112 -2.32 -11.49 12.11
N LEU A 113 -3.51 -11.67 12.66
CA LEU A 113 -4.38 -10.58 13.09
C LEU A 113 -3.71 -9.68 14.13
N LEU A 114 -2.92 -10.26 15.03
CA LEU A 114 -2.18 -9.51 16.06
C LEU A 114 -1.22 -8.48 15.48
N SER A 115 -0.64 -8.74 14.29
CA SER A 115 0.24 -7.78 13.65
C SER A 115 -0.52 -6.55 13.13
N ILE A 116 -1.78 -6.74 12.73
CA ILE A 116 -2.67 -5.64 12.31
C ILE A 116 -3.03 -4.79 13.53
N LEU A 117 -3.44 -5.42 14.63
CA LEU A 117 -3.84 -4.73 15.86
C LEU A 117 -2.67 -3.94 16.50
N LYS A 118 -1.46 -4.49 16.48
CA LYS A 118 -0.26 -3.83 17.05
C LYS A 118 0.18 -2.58 16.29
N ASN A 119 -0.22 -2.40 15.04
CA ASN A 119 0.34 -1.37 14.18
C ASN A 119 -0.43 -0.05 14.14
N LYS A 120 -1.47 0.18 14.94
CA LYS A 120 -2.29 1.41 14.93
C LYS A 120 -2.62 1.84 13.49
N ILE A 121 -3.36 1.00 12.77
CA ILE A 121 -3.66 1.18 11.35
C ILE A 121 -4.96 1.94 11.20
N THR A 122 -4.97 2.99 10.37
CA THR A 122 -6.20 3.62 9.87
C THR A 122 -6.69 2.84 8.65
N ALA A 123 -7.93 2.33 8.70
CA ALA A 123 -8.53 1.65 7.56
C ALA A 123 -9.33 2.64 6.71
N VAL A 124 -9.14 2.58 5.39
CA VAL A 124 -9.92 3.31 4.40
C VAL A 124 -10.60 2.30 3.48
N PHE A 125 -11.90 2.41 3.32
CA PHE A 125 -12.72 1.48 2.56
C PHE A 125 -13.22 2.12 1.27
N VAL A 126 -13.16 1.39 0.16
CA VAL A 126 -13.65 1.89 -1.14
C VAL A 126 -15.18 1.94 -1.22
N SER A 127 -15.89 1.35 -0.27
CA SER A 127 -17.36 1.42 -0.21
C SER A 127 -17.91 1.21 1.21
N LYS A 128 -19.09 1.77 1.48
CA LYS A 128 -19.84 1.54 2.72
C LYS A 128 -20.21 0.06 2.93
N TYR A 129 -20.41 -0.69 1.86
CA TYR A 129 -20.64 -2.13 1.94
C TYR A 129 -19.44 -2.85 2.52
N LEU A 130 -18.24 -2.56 2.01
CA LEU A 130 -17.00 -3.17 2.49
C LEU A 130 -16.70 -2.77 3.95
N GLU A 131 -16.91 -1.51 4.30
CA GLU A 131 -16.80 -1.02 5.66
C GLU A 131 -17.71 -1.80 6.62
N ARG A 132 -19.01 -1.92 6.32
CA ARG A 132 -19.99 -2.65 7.14
C ARG A 132 -19.64 -4.13 7.28
N LYS A 133 -19.29 -4.78 6.18
CA LYS A 133 -18.90 -6.20 6.19
C LYS A 133 -17.64 -6.44 7.03
N THR A 134 -16.72 -5.49 7.05
CA THR A 134 -15.45 -5.60 7.74
C THR A 134 -15.54 -5.19 9.20
N SER A 135 -16.30 -4.14 9.53
CA SER A 135 -16.50 -3.67 10.91
C SER A 135 -17.19 -4.70 11.78
N ASN A 136 -18.08 -5.52 11.22
CA ASN A 136 -18.72 -6.64 11.92
C ASN A 136 -17.76 -7.80 12.22
N LEU A 137 -16.64 -7.89 11.50
CA LEU A 137 -15.64 -8.94 11.67
C LEU A 137 -14.46 -8.49 12.57
N TYR A 138 -14.27 -7.18 12.75
CA TYR A 138 -13.07 -6.64 13.39
C TYR A 138 -13.34 -5.34 14.13
N PHE A 139 -12.80 -5.25 15.33
CA PHE A 139 -12.71 -4.06 16.17
C PHE A 139 -11.75 -3.03 15.55
N PHE A 140 -12.08 -2.47 14.40
CA PHE A 140 -11.41 -1.25 13.96
C PHE A 140 -12.04 -0.10 14.75
N ASN A 141 -11.29 0.46 15.68
CA ASN A 141 -11.66 1.71 16.33
C ASN A 141 -11.93 2.76 15.26
N LYS A 142 -13.09 3.37 15.35
CA LYS A 142 -13.48 4.54 14.56
C LYS A 142 -12.57 5.71 14.87
#